data_e3cc5fb0e3c9cfd1d488c695c8fc5e76
#
_entry.id   e3cc5fb0e3c9cfd1d488c695c8fc5e76
#
_cell.length_a   1.000
_cell.length_b   1.000
_cell.length_c   1.000
_cell.angle_alpha   90.00
_cell.angle_beta   90.00
_cell.angle_gamma   90.00
#
_symmetry.space_group_name_H-M   'P 1'
#
loop_
_entity.id
_entity.type
_entity.pdbx_description
1 polymer ?
#
loop_
_entity_poly.entity_id
_entity_poly.type
_entity_poly.pdbx_seq_one_letter_code
_entity_poly.pdbx_strand_id
1 'polypeptide(L)'
;MEQAPLISIIMPVYNAGVLLHTAVESVLRQSFADFELLLVDDGSTDGSAALAHELAKKDGRIRVLEQPNAGICAARNLGLQHCRGQWFTFCDDDDTMLPHALETLLLLAKSTGTYVVRGGDSLLRANAAGTAVELPHPPGQAIIIHKPAGQGYLQFLQQSGPQFVWNAMYCTNRLGHLRFDETCRKGLEDFAFNAAVFQQADSAAYTPQIVYEHLERQGSTSACGNPAAVQVRLQYLPRWVQAEYTAARAWCPPQQLPKVWSARQAEFVTFVMHQLRDGRLPPKAKSAAWRSLQQALAACPHSRLDFWYALRHNKKQGAALFLFRTHLQGLYACLPNREEKLLQ
;
A
#
# COMPACT_ATOMS: atom_id res chain seq x y z
N MET A 1 -28.48 21.92 -8.55
CA MET A 1 -27.45 20.86 -8.76
C MET A 1 -26.64 20.82 -7.50
N GLU A 2 -26.57 19.68 -6.82
CA GLU A 2 -25.69 19.50 -5.67
C GLU A 2 -24.24 19.76 -6.10
N GLN A 3 -23.54 20.56 -5.33
CA GLN A 3 -22.13 20.84 -5.59
C GLN A 3 -21.32 19.55 -5.38
N ALA A 4 -20.46 19.20 -6.33
CA ALA A 4 -19.60 18.04 -6.18
C ALA A 4 -18.65 18.23 -4.97
N PRO A 5 -18.45 17.20 -4.14
CA PRO A 5 -17.57 17.28 -2.98
C PRO A 5 -16.11 17.50 -3.42
N LEU A 6 -15.28 18.02 -2.53
CA LEU A 6 -13.86 18.21 -2.83
C LEU A 6 -13.09 16.89 -2.79
N ILE A 7 -13.46 15.98 -1.87
CA ILE A 7 -12.75 14.71 -1.68
C ILE A 7 -13.75 13.54 -1.75
N SER A 8 -13.43 12.49 -2.51
CA SER A 8 -14.12 11.20 -2.46
C SER A 8 -13.28 10.19 -1.67
N ILE A 9 -13.87 9.57 -0.65
CA ILE A 9 -13.26 8.50 0.14
C ILE A 9 -13.90 7.19 -0.31
N ILE A 10 -13.09 6.23 -0.74
CA ILE A 10 -13.55 4.92 -1.21
C ILE A 10 -13.26 3.91 -0.11
N MET A 11 -14.31 3.25 0.41
CA MET A 11 -14.21 2.21 1.42
C MET A 11 -14.79 0.93 0.84
N PRO A 12 -13.94 -0.03 0.39
CA PRO A 12 -14.42 -1.36 0.04
C PRO A 12 -14.90 -2.07 1.31
N VAL A 13 -16.04 -2.75 1.22
CA VAL A 13 -16.68 -3.43 2.36
C VAL A 13 -16.91 -4.89 2.00
N TYR A 14 -16.38 -5.81 2.82
CA TYR A 14 -16.67 -7.23 2.67
C TYR A 14 -16.61 -7.97 4.00
N ASN A 15 -17.77 -8.32 4.56
CA ASN A 15 -17.89 -9.05 5.81
C ASN A 15 -17.12 -8.38 6.98
N ALA A 16 -17.24 -7.05 7.09
CA ALA A 16 -16.54 -6.23 8.07
C ALA A 16 -17.14 -6.33 9.49
N GLY A 17 -18.40 -6.77 9.58
CA GLY A 17 -19.08 -6.89 10.86
C GLY A 17 -19.13 -5.58 11.63
N VAL A 18 -18.78 -5.65 12.91
CA VAL A 18 -18.81 -4.49 13.83
C VAL A 18 -17.74 -3.44 13.52
N LEU A 19 -16.68 -3.80 12.81
CA LEU A 19 -15.57 -2.89 12.50
C LEU A 19 -15.99 -1.80 11.52
N LEU A 20 -16.92 -2.10 10.60
CA LEU A 20 -17.45 -1.13 9.64
C LEU A 20 -17.96 0.14 10.34
N HIS A 21 -18.65 -0.01 11.47
CA HIS A 21 -19.14 1.15 12.20
C HIS A 21 -18.01 2.06 12.67
N THR A 22 -16.95 1.48 13.23
CA THR A 22 -15.79 2.23 13.73
C THR A 22 -15.05 2.93 12.59
N ALA A 23 -14.83 2.23 11.47
CA ALA A 23 -14.18 2.79 10.30
C ALA A 23 -14.97 3.97 9.72
N VAL A 24 -16.29 3.81 9.52
CA VAL A 24 -17.17 4.88 9.03
C VAL A 24 -17.19 6.07 9.98
N GLU A 25 -17.34 5.84 11.29
CA GLU A 25 -17.32 6.91 12.29
C GLU A 25 -16.01 7.71 12.25
N SER A 26 -14.87 7.06 12.03
CA SER A 26 -13.57 7.73 11.91
C SER A 26 -13.53 8.70 10.72
N VAL A 27 -14.15 8.32 9.61
CA VAL A 27 -14.29 9.17 8.42
C VAL A 27 -15.29 10.31 8.66
N LEU A 28 -16.43 10.04 9.29
CA LEU A 28 -17.44 11.07 9.54
C LEU A 28 -16.98 12.15 10.51
N ARG A 29 -16.02 11.82 11.40
CA ARG A 29 -15.40 12.75 12.37
C ARG A 29 -14.22 13.55 11.82
N GLN A 30 -13.94 13.49 10.52
CA GLN A 30 -12.88 14.31 9.92
C GLN A 30 -13.15 15.80 10.14
N SER A 31 -12.08 16.56 10.47
CA SER A 31 -12.15 18.02 10.62
C SER A 31 -12.53 18.76 9.33
N PHE A 32 -12.20 18.16 8.19
CA PHE A 32 -12.59 18.65 6.88
C PHE A 32 -13.92 18.01 6.45
N ALA A 33 -14.95 18.80 6.17
CA ALA A 33 -16.33 18.33 6.01
C ALA A 33 -16.77 18.13 4.54
N ASP A 34 -16.10 18.76 3.57
CA ASP A 34 -16.49 18.73 2.15
C ASP A 34 -15.96 17.46 1.46
N PHE A 35 -16.57 16.31 1.80
CA PHE A 35 -16.26 15.02 1.23
C PHE A 35 -17.52 14.17 0.99
N GLU A 36 -17.40 13.15 0.15
CA GLU A 36 -18.31 12.01 0.09
C GLU A 36 -17.57 10.73 0.53
N LEU A 37 -18.31 9.81 1.16
CA LEU A 37 -17.85 8.46 1.51
C LEU A 37 -18.60 7.45 0.64
N LEU A 38 -17.87 6.72 -0.20
CA LEU A 38 -18.38 5.64 -1.04
C LEU A 38 -18.14 4.31 -0.32
N LEU A 39 -19.18 3.75 0.31
CA LEU A 39 -19.17 2.39 0.84
C LEU A 39 -19.47 1.44 -0.31
N VAL A 40 -18.49 0.63 -0.70
CA VAL A 40 -18.63 -0.29 -1.83
C VAL A 40 -18.73 -1.70 -1.29
N ASP A 41 -19.96 -2.20 -1.13
CA ASP A 41 -20.20 -3.57 -0.67
C ASP A 41 -19.88 -4.58 -1.77
N ASP A 42 -18.92 -5.45 -1.51
CA ASP A 42 -18.46 -6.51 -2.41
C ASP A 42 -19.19 -7.85 -2.12
N GLY A 43 -20.52 -7.77 -1.95
CA GLY A 43 -21.37 -8.96 -1.75
C GLY A 43 -21.24 -9.55 -0.34
N SER A 44 -21.29 -8.73 0.70
CA SER A 44 -21.25 -9.18 2.09
C SER A 44 -22.43 -10.07 2.47
N THR A 45 -22.19 -11.05 3.34
CA THR A 45 -23.18 -12.04 3.82
C THR A 45 -23.40 -12.00 5.34
N ASP A 46 -22.72 -11.10 6.04
CA ASP A 46 -22.70 -11.01 7.52
C ASP A 46 -23.54 -9.85 8.10
N GLY A 47 -24.28 -9.12 7.26
CA GLY A 47 -25.05 -7.94 7.66
C GLY A 47 -24.34 -6.60 7.42
N SER A 48 -23.09 -6.58 6.94
CA SER A 48 -22.35 -5.34 6.63
C SER A 48 -23.06 -4.47 5.61
N ALA A 49 -23.66 -5.06 4.55
CA ALA A 49 -24.45 -4.32 3.56
C ALA A 49 -25.65 -3.60 4.21
N ALA A 50 -26.40 -4.26 5.09
CA ALA A 50 -27.52 -3.65 5.79
C ALA A 50 -27.05 -2.49 6.69
N LEU A 51 -25.93 -2.67 7.40
CA LEU A 51 -25.34 -1.62 8.23
C LEU A 51 -24.89 -0.42 7.37
N ALA A 52 -24.28 -0.66 6.20
CA ALA A 52 -23.89 0.41 5.28
C ALA A 52 -25.08 1.28 4.84
N HIS A 53 -26.22 0.64 4.50
CA HIS A 53 -27.44 1.35 4.16
C HIS A 53 -28.04 2.12 5.36
N GLU A 54 -27.96 1.58 6.57
CA GLU A 54 -28.40 2.29 7.77
C GLU A 54 -27.55 3.53 8.05
N LEU A 55 -26.23 3.43 7.88
CA LEU A 55 -25.33 4.57 8.03
C LEU A 55 -25.59 5.65 6.97
N ALA A 56 -25.84 5.25 5.73
CA ALA A 56 -26.17 6.19 4.64
C ALA A 56 -27.50 6.94 4.86
N LYS A 57 -28.46 6.36 5.59
CA LYS A 57 -29.69 7.07 5.98
C LYS A 57 -29.45 8.16 7.03
N LYS A 58 -28.37 8.00 7.83
CA LYS A 58 -28.04 8.95 8.92
C LYS A 58 -27.19 10.12 8.49
N ASP A 59 -26.36 9.94 7.47
CA ASP A 59 -25.44 10.98 6.98
C ASP A 59 -25.44 11.04 5.43
N GLY A 60 -25.91 12.15 4.89
CA GLY A 60 -26.05 12.34 3.44
C GLY A 60 -24.73 12.39 2.66
N ARG A 61 -23.57 12.40 3.34
CA ARG A 61 -22.26 12.27 2.71
C ARG A 61 -21.95 10.86 2.30
N ILE A 62 -22.67 9.85 2.83
CA ILE A 62 -22.45 8.42 2.54
C ILE A 62 -23.28 8.02 1.31
N ARG A 63 -22.64 7.34 0.40
CA ARG A 63 -23.28 6.65 -0.73
C ARG A 63 -22.88 5.19 -0.73
N VAL A 64 -23.86 4.31 -0.85
CA VAL A 64 -23.62 2.86 -0.92
C VAL A 64 -23.66 2.41 -2.37
N LEU A 65 -22.65 1.65 -2.76
CA LEU A 65 -22.56 0.94 -4.03
C LEU A 65 -22.47 -0.56 -3.73
N GLU A 66 -23.15 -1.38 -4.51
CA GLU A 66 -23.17 -2.84 -4.30
C GLU A 66 -22.74 -3.57 -5.56
N GLN A 67 -22.02 -4.66 -5.40
CA GLN A 67 -21.67 -5.57 -6.47
C GLN A 67 -21.62 -7.02 -5.96
N PRO A 68 -21.81 -8.03 -6.84
CA PRO A 68 -21.47 -9.41 -6.51
C PRO A 68 -19.99 -9.52 -6.17
N ASN A 69 -19.63 -10.38 -5.19
CA ASN A 69 -18.25 -10.52 -4.76
C ASN A 69 -17.28 -10.76 -5.92
N ALA A 70 -16.41 -9.78 -6.16
CA ALA A 70 -15.39 -9.77 -7.20
C ALA A 70 -13.98 -9.43 -6.66
N GLY A 71 -13.87 -9.14 -5.37
CA GLY A 71 -12.64 -8.86 -4.65
C GLY A 71 -12.33 -7.36 -4.52
N ILE A 72 -11.42 -7.04 -3.61
CA ILE A 72 -11.09 -5.67 -3.19
C ILE A 72 -10.72 -4.74 -4.37
N CYS A 73 -10.03 -5.25 -5.40
CA CYS A 73 -9.67 -4.48 -6.60
C CYS A 73 -10.90 -4.03 -7.38
N ALA A 74 -11.87 -4.93 -7.56
CA ALA A 74 -13.12 -4.62 -8.25
C ALA A 74 -13.95 -3.60 -7.45
N ALA A 75 -14.05 -3.77 -6.14
CA ALA A 75 -14.75 -2.84 -5.25
C ALA A 75 -14.10 -1.44 -5.30
N ARG A 76 -12.77 -1.34 -5.19
CA ARG A 76 -12.05 -0.06 -5.33
C ARG A 76 -12.25 0.55 -6.72
N ASN A 77 -12.25 -0.26 -7.79
CA ASN A 77 -12.50 0.20 -9.15
C ASN A 77 -13.93 0.73 -9.33
N LEU A 78 -14.92 0.08 -8.75
CA LEU A 78 -16.30 0.56 -8.76
C LEU A 78 -16.41 1.91 -8.02
N GLY A 79 -15.75 2.05 -6.86
CA GLY A 79 -15.64 3.31 -6.15
C GLY A 79 -15.01 4.41 -7.01
N LEU A 80 -13.88 4.12 -7.67
CA LEU A 80 -13.20 5.06 -8.58
C LEU A 80 -14.08 5.51 -9.76
N GLN A 81 -14.96 4.66 -10.28
CA GLN A 81 -15.90 5.02 -11.34
C GLN A 81 -16.97 6.00 -10.88
N HIS A 82 -17.30 6.01 -9.58
CA HIS A 82 -18.36 6.81 -8.99
C HIS A 82 -17.85 8.02 -8.20
N CYS A 83 -16.53 8.24 -8.11
CA CYS A 83 -15.92 9.41 -7.51
C CYS A 83 -16.37 10.70 -8.20
N ARG A 84 -16.78 11.70 -7.40
CA ARG A 84 -17.15 13.04 -7.86
C ARG A 84 -16.17 14.11 -7.40
N GLY A 85 -15.32 13.77 -6.42
CA GLY A 85 -14.36 14.68 -5.81
C GLY A 85 -13.20 15.06 -6.73
N GLN A 86 -12.62 16.23 -6.51
CA GLN A 86 -11.38 16.67 -7.17
C GLN A 86 -10.18 15.82 -6.73
N TRP A 87 -10.30 15.23 -5.55
CA TRP A 87 -9.33 14.31 -4.93
C TRP A 87 -10.02 13.02 -4.54
N PHE A 88 -9.28 11.92 -4.55
CA PHE A 88 -9.75 10.67 -3.99
C PHE A 88 -8.72 10.06 -3.04
N THR A 89 -9.20 9.29 -2.07
CA THR A 89 -8.43 8.50 -1.12
C THR A 89 -9.15 7.20 -0.81
N PHE A 90 -8.48 6.29 -0.12
CA PHE A 90 -9.05 5.02 0.30
C PHE A 90 -9.05 4.91 1.84
N CYS A 91 -9.97 4.12 2.35
CA CYS A 91 -10.02 3.72 3.76
C CYS A 91 -10.52 2.27 3.80
N ASP A 92 -9.83 1.37 4.48
CA ASP A 92 -10.29 -0.01 4.62
C ASP A 92 -11.36 -0.10 5.72
N ASP A 93 -12.26 -1.08 5.62
CA ASP A 93 -13.47 -1.22 6.45
C ASP A 93 -13.21 -1.70 7.89
N ASP A 94 -11.95 -1.93 8.23
CA ASP A 94 -11.49 -2.36 9.56
C ASP A 94 -10.41 -1.45 10.17
N ASP A 95 -10.11 -0.31 9.52
CA ASP A 95 -9.08 0.64 9.91
C ASP A 95 -9.63 1.98 10.43
N THR A 96 -8.76 2.88 10.83
CA THR A 96 -9.11 4.21 11.36
C THR A 96 -8.39 5.33 10.62
N MET A 97 -9.14 6.27 10.05
CA MET A 97 -8.61 7.52 9.53
C MET A 97 -8.54 8.55 10.68
N LEU A 98 -7.35 9.12 10.96
CA LEU A 98 -7.20 10.08 12.06
C LEU A 98 -7.99 11.37 11.81
N PRO A 99 -8.46 12.09 12.85
CA PRO A 99 -9.42 13.19 12.72
C PRO A 99 -9.00 14.33 11.78
N HIS A 100 -7.72 14.58 11.60
CA HIS A 100 -7.18 15.65 10.75
C HIS A 100 -6.56 15.13 9.42
N ALA A 101 -6.81 13.88 9.07
CA ALA A 101 -6.17 13.25 7.92
C ALA A 101 -6.46 13.97 6.59
N LEU A 102 -7.74 14.21 6.30
CA LEU A 102 -8.15 14.88 5.05
C LEU A 102 -7.61 16.30 4.97
N GLU A 103 -7.70 17.07 6.06
CA GLU A 103 -7.20 18.43 6.14
C GLU A 103 -5.68 18.47 5.94
N THR A 104 -4.94 17.60 6.62
CA THR A 104 -3.48 17.47 6.51
C THR A 104 -3.05 17.19 5.08
N LEU A 105 -3.65 16.19 4.44
CA LEU A 105 -3.31 15.82 3.07
C LEU A 105 -3.71 16.92 2.07
N LEU A 106 -4.86 17.54 2.25
CA LEU A 106 -5.32 18.63 1.38
C LEU A 106 -4.44 19.88 1.50
N LEU A 107 -4.03 20.25 2.72
CA LEU A 107 -3.11 21.37 2.94
C LEU A 107 -1.74 21.07 2.31
N LEU A 108 -1.24 19.86 2.44
CA LEU A 108 0.01 19.43 1.80
C LEU A 108 -0.11 19.55 0.27
N ALA A 109 -1.21 19.06 -0.32
CA ALA A 109 -1.44 19.17 -1.76
C ALA A 109 -1.48 20.62 -2.24
N LYS A 110 -2.22 21.49 -1.54
CA LYS A 110 -2.36 22.92 -1.89
C LYS A 110 -1.06 23.69 -1.74
N SER A 111 -0.30 23.44 -0.66
CA SER A 111 0.96 24.15 -0.37
C SER A 111 2.09 23.76 -1.30
N THR A 112 2.08 22.52 -1.80
CA THR A 112 3.15 21.98 -2.65
C THR A 112 2.80 21.96 -4.13
N GLY A 113 1.52 22.07 -4.49
CA GLY A 113 1.04 21.93 -5.87
C GLY A 113 1.21 20.51 -6.44
N THR A 114 1.37 19.49 -5.57
CA THR A 114 1.61 18.12 -6.00
C THR A 114 0.31 17.33 -6.21
N TYR A 115 0.37 16.32 -7.10
CA TYR A 115 -0.80 15.51 -7.50
C TYR A 115 -0.97 14.23 -6.69
N VAL A 116 0.05 13.85 -5.94
CA VAL A 116 0.07 12.73 -5.00
C VAL A 116 0.60 13.24 -3.68
N VAL A 117 -0.19 13.10 -2.63
CA VAL A 117 0.24 13.45 -1.28
C VAL A 117 0.07 12.26 -0.35
N ARG A 118 1.02 12.07 0.55
CA ARG A 118 1.01 10.96 1.49
C ARG A 118 1.29 11.44 2.90
N GLY A 119 0.65 10.81 3.87
CA GLY A 119 0.94 11.00 5.28
C GLY A 119 1.65 9.80 5.89
N GLY A 120 2.11 9.95 7.13
CA GLY A 120 2.55 8.83 7.94
C GLY A 120 1.37 7.94 8.36
N ASP A 121 1.69 6.73 8.77
CA ASP A 121 0.74 5.77 9.31
C ASP A 121 1.25 5.15 10.60
N SER A 122 0.35 4.63 11.42
CA SER A 122 0.68 3.78 12.57
C SER A 122 0.10 2.39 12.40
N LEU A 123 0.84 1.40 12.89
CA LEU A 123 0.40 0.01 12.89
C LEU A 123 -0.05 -0.38 14.28
N LEU A 124 -1.33 -0.67 14.44
CA LEU A 124 -1.90 -1.25 15.64
C LEU A 124 -1.94 -2.77 15.48
N ARG A 125 -1.25 -3.50 16.35
CA ARG A 125 -1.29 -4.96 16.35
C ARG A 125 -2.07 -5.46 17.56
N ALA A 126 -3.12 -6.25 17.31
CA ALA A 126 -3.84 -6.92 18.37
C ALA A 126 -2.96 -8.02 19.00
N ASN A 127 -2.71 -7.92 20.31
CA ASN A 127 -2.02 -8.98 21.07
C ASN A 127 -2.96 -10.17 21.33
N ALA A 128 -2.44 -11.25 21.95
CA ALA A 128 -3.21 -12.44 22.28
C ALA A 128 -4.39 -12.16 23.22
N ALA A 129 -4.39 -11.05 23.97
CA ALA A 129 -5.49 -10.60 24.83
C ALA A 129 -6.50 -9.70 24.10
N GLY A 130 -6.32 -9.46 22.79
CA GLY A 130 -7.17 -8.56 21.99
C GLY A 130 -6.89 -7.06 22.20
N THR A 131 -5.84 -6.70 22.95
CA THR A 131 -5.45 -5.30 23.15
C THR A 131 -4.59 -4.84 21.99
N ALA A 132 -4.93 -3.70 21.39
CA ALA A 132 -4.10 -3.11 20.34
C ALA A 132 -2.84 -2.49 20.95
N VAL A 133 -1.69 -2.82 20.37
CA VAL A 133 -0.38 -2.26 20.73
C VAL A 133 0.15 -1.51 19.52
N GLU A 134 0.43 -0.24 19.68
CA GLU A 134 1.05 0.57 18.64
C GLU A 134 2.51 0.16 18.44
N LEU A 135 2.87 -0.13 17.20
CA LEU A 135 4.28 -0.38 16.84
C LEU A 135 4.95 0.95 16.50
N PRO A 136 6.16 1.21 17.02
CA PRO A 136 6.85 2.45 16.77
C PRO A 136 7.12 2.65 15.27
N HIS A 137 6.63 3.73 14.74
CA HIS A 137 6.95 4.19 13.39
C HIS A 137 8.21 5.06 13.44
N PRO A 138 9.24 4.80 12.61
CA PRO A 138 10.42 5.64 12.61
C PRO A 138 10.04 7.06 12.15
N PRO A 139 10.55 8.11 12.84
CA PRO A 139 10.27 9.49 12.44
C PRO A 139 10.79 9.72 11.02
N GLY A 140 9.89 10.14 10.14
CA GLY A 140 10.20 10.53 8.77
C GLY A 140 10.49 12.02 8.66
N GLN A 141 11.00 12.45 7.50
CA GLN A 141 11.13 13.85 7.13
C GLN A 141 10.15 14.16 6.01
N ALA A 142 9.60 15.38 6.00
CA ALA A 142 8.80 15.84 4.89
C ALA A 142 9.63 15.86 3.59
N ILE A 143 9.08 15.33 2.52
CA ILE A 143 9.76 15.26 1.22
C ILE A 143 8.80 15.73 0.13
N ILE A 144 9.29 16.59 -0.74
CA ILE A 144 8.60 16.99 -1.97
C ILE A 144 9.51 16.59 -3.13
N ILE A 145 8.95 15.91 -4.12
CA ILE A 145 9.67 15.49 -5.31
C ILE A 145 8.94 15.91 -6.59
N HIS A 146 9.73 16.29 -7.59
CA HIS A 146 9.27 16.58 -8.94
C HIS A 146 10.10 15.79 -9.95
N LYS A 147 9.50 15.34 -11.04
CA LYS A 147 10.24 14.66 -12.11
C LYS A 147 11.19 15.62 -12.85
N PRO A 148 12.42 15.22 -13.12
CA PRO A 148 13.10 13.99 -12.67
C PRO A 148 13.66 14.13 -11.23
N ALA A 149 13.45 13.14 -10.37
CA ALA A 149 13.87 13.19 -8.95
C ALA A 149 15.10 12.31 -8.64
N GLY A 150 15.36 11.27 -9.43
CA GLY A 150 16.51 10.39 -9.21
C GLY A 150 16.54 9.76 -7.83
N GLN A 151 17.60 10.03 -7.05
CA GLN A 151 17.71 9.51 -5.67
C GLN A 151 16.62 10.04 -4.74
N GLY A 152 16.08 11.24 -4.98
CA GLY A 152 14.95 11.77 -4.23
C GLY A 152 13.70 10.90 -4.34
N TYR A 153 13.47 10.28 -5.51
CA TYR A 153 12.40 9.30 -5.68
C TYR A 153 12.58 8.08 -4.77
N LEU A 154 13.80 7.53 -4.66
CA LEU A 154 14.07 6.43 -3.75
C LEU A 154 13.84 6.81 -2.29
N GLN A 155 14.32 7.99 -1.87
CA GLN A 155 14.11 8.50 -0.51
C GLN A 155 12.62 8.68 -0.20
N PHE A 156 11.86 9.23 -1.17
CA PHE A 156 10.42 9.37 -1.06
C PHE A 156 9.74 8.01 -0.83
N LEU A 157 10.04 7.00 -1.65
CA LEU A 157 9.47 5.67 -1.51
C LEU A 157 9.78 5.03 -0.15
N GLN A 158 10.99 5.23 0.37
CA GLN A 158 11.42 4.66 1.65
C GLN A 158 10.75 5.31 2.87
N GLN A 159 10.39 6.58 2.77
CA GLN A 159 9.74 7.31 3.87
C GLN A 159 8.23 7.28 3.80
N SER A 160 7.65 7.31 2.60
CA SER A 160 6.21 7.45 2.44
C SER A 160 5.42 6.14 2.50
N GLY A 161 6.10 4.97 2.60
CA GLY A 161 5.42 3.68 2.62
C GLY A 161 4.50 3.44 1.40
N PRO A 162 5.01 3.43 0.14
CA PRO A 162 4.17 3.39 -1.05
C PRO A 162 3.46 2.04 -1.26
N GLN A 163 3.59 1.12 -0.34
CA GLN A 163 2.92 -0.17 -0.33
C GLN A 163 1.43 -0.08 -0.01
N PHE A 164 0.94 1.05 0.49
CA PHE A 164 -0.46 1.23 0.85
C PHE A 164 -1.10 2.37 0.06
N VAL A 165 -2.42 2.32 -0.13
CA VAL A 165 -3.18 3.37 -0.81
C VAL A 165 -3.93 4.27 0.17
N TRP A 166 -4.18 3.81 1.38
CA TRP A 166 -5.05 4.45 2.37
C TRP A 166 -4.38 5.63 3.12
N ASN A 167 -3.04 5.74 3.17
CA ASN A 167 -2.34 6.91 3.73
C ASN A 167 -2.03 7.99 2.69
N ALA A 168 -2.72 7.97 1.54
CA ALA A 168 -2.46 8.84 0.41
C ALA A 168 -3.73 9.49 -0.13
N MET A 169 -3.58 10.64 -0.78
CA MET A 169 -4.63 11.31 -1.53
C MET A 169 -4.14 11.64 -2.94
N TYR A 170 -5.00 11.47 -3.94
CA TYR A 170 -4.67 11.47 -5.35
C TYR A 170 -5.55 12.47 -6.10
N CYS A 171 -4.97 13.26 -7.00
CA CYS A 171 -5.72 14.21 -7.84
C CYS A 171 -6.55 13.47 -8.90
N THR A 172 -7.88 13.59 -8.84
CA THR A 172 -8.81 12.86 -9.70
C THR A 172 -8.60 13.19 -11.18
N ASN A 173 -8.43 14.46 -11.53
CA ASN A 173 -8.23 14.89 -12.93
C ASN A 173 -6.98 14.29 -13.57
N ARG A 174 -5.97 13.96 -12.78
CA ARG A 174 -4.71 13.38 -13.26
C ARG A 174 -4.67 11.86 -13.19
N LEU A 175 -5.28 11.28 -12.17
CA LEU A 175 -5.07 9.89 -11.76
C LEU A 175 -6.35 9.07 -11.66
N GLY A 176 -7.53 9.70 -11.71
CA GLY A 176 -8.83 9.03 -11.55
C GLY A 176 -9.19 8.03 -12.65
N HIS A 177 -8.44 8.03 -13.77
CA HIS A 177 -8.58 7.02 -14.83
C HIS A 177 -7.84 5.71 -14.52
N LEU A 178 -6.92 5.70 -13.55
CA LEU A 178 -6.20 4.50 -13.15
C LEU A 178 -7.14 3.49 -12.50
N ARG A 179 -6.80 2.22 -12.65
CA ARG A 179 -7.57 1.09 -12.09
C ARG A 179 -6.62 0.09 -11.44
N PHE A 180 -7.15 -0.57 -10.41
CA PHE A 180 -6.51 -1.75 -9.82
C PHE A 180 -6.59 -2.93 -10.78
N ASP A 181 -5.56 -3.78 -10.77
CA ASP A 181 -5.56 -5.04 -11.53
C ASP A 181 -6.43 -6.08 -10.79
N GLU A 182 -7.64 -6.32 -11.28
CA GLU A 182 -8.62 -7.23 -10.67
C GLU A 182 -8.16 -8.70 -10.67
N THR A 183 -7.11 -9.03 -11.40
CA THR A 183 -6.48 -10.35 -11.31
C THR A 183 -5.63 -10.50 -10.04
N CYS A 184 -5.29 -9.39 -9.37
CA CYS A 184 -4.55 -9.34 -8.11
C CYS A 184 -5.51 -9.41 -6.92
N ARG A 185 -5.76 -10.60 -6.39
CA ARG A 185 -6.84 -10.81 -5.40
C ARG A 185 -6.40 -10.85 -3.93
N LYS A 186 -5.09 -10.93 -3.63
CA LYS A 186 -4.60 -11.13 -2.24
C LYS A 186 -3.24 -10.48 -2.00
N GLY A 187 -3.24 -9.17 -1.88
CA GLY A 187 -2.05 -8.36 -1.62
C GLY A 187 -1.19 -8.11 -2.85
N LEU A 188 -0.38 -7.08 -2.81
CA LEU A 188 0.38 -6.45 -3.90
C LEU A 188 -0.48 -5.60 -4.86
N GLU A 189 -1.80 -5.56 -4.73
CA GLU A 189 -2.66 -4.68 -5.53
C GLU A 189 -2.32 -3.20 -5.30
N ASP A 190 -2.09 -2.81 -4.06
CA ASP A 190 -1.72 -1.45 -3.68
C ASP A 190 -0.36 -1.05 -4.25
N PHE A 191 0.61 -1.95 -4.20
CA PHE A 191 1.92 -1.75 -4.82
C PHE A 191 1.81 -1.52 -6.33
N ALA A 192 1.01 -2.35 -7.01
CA ALA A 192 0.82 -2.24 -8.45
C ALA A 192 0.10 -0.94 -8.83
N PHE A 193 -0.94 -0.57 -8.06
CA PHE A 193 -1.67 0.67 -8.25
C PHE A 193 -0.76 1.89 -8.02
N ASN A 194 -0.03 1.95 -6.91
CA ASN A 194 0.90 3.04 -6.63
C ASN A 194 2.03 3.12 -7.66
N ALA A 195 2.53 1.99 -8.16
CA ALA A 195 3.51 2.01 -9.25
C ALA A 195 2.91 2.63 -10.53
N ALA A 196 1.64 2.35 -10.87
CA ALA A 196 0.94 2.99 -11.98
C ALA A 196 0.73 4.50 -11.72
N VAL A 197 0.38 4.88 -10.50
CA VAL A 197 0.31 6.29 -10.07
C VAL A 197 1.64 7.00 -10.32
N PHE A 198 2.76 6.43 -9.86
CA PHE A 198 4.08 7.03 -10.04
C PHE A 198 4.56 7.02 -11.50
N GLN A 199 4.05 6.18 -12.37
CA GLN A 199 4.29 6.31 -13.81
C GLN A 199 3.69 7.59 -14.39
N GLN A 200 2.51 7.99 -13.92
CA GLN A 200 1.73 9.12 -14.43
C GLN A 200 2.03 10.43 -13.69
N ALA A 201 2.22 10.40 -12.38
CA ALA A 201 2.45 11.59 -11.57
C ALA A 201 3.78 12.28 -11.93
N ASP A 202 3.77 13.61 -11.96
CA ASP A 202 4.95 14.45 -12.20
C ASP A 202 5.52 15.01 -10.89
N SER A 203 4.73 14.96 -9.81
CA SER A 203 5.10 15.48 -8.50
C SER A 203 4.42 14.67 -7.40
N ALA A 204 5.09 14.55 -6.24
CA ALA A 204 4.54 13.94 -5.04
C ALA A 204 5.11 14.62 -3.79
N ALA A 205 4.33 14.59 -2.70
CA ALA A 205 4.76 15.09 -1.41
C ALA A 205 4.41 14.11 -0.29
N TYR A 206 5.23 14.11 0.76
CA TYR A 206 5.04 13.31 1.96
C TYR A 206 5.22 14.18 3.20
N THR A 207 4.36 13.96 4.20
CA THR A 207 4.51 14.48 5.57
C THR A 207 4.61 13.32 6.56
N PRO A 208 5.50 13.40 7.57
CA PRO A 208 5.57 12.38 8.61
C PRO A 208 4.39 12.43 9.60
N GLN A 209 3.49 13.39 9.47
CA GLN A 209 2.29 13.47 10.30
C GLN A 209 1.42 12.22 10.06
N ILE A 210 1.08 11.53 11.15
CA ILE A 210 0.25 10.32 11.09
C ILE A 210 -1.17 10.72 10.68
N VAL A 211 -1.68 10.09 9.63
CA VAL A 211 -3.03 10.33 9.08
C VAL A 211 -3.92 9.09 9.16
N TYR A 212 -3.33 7.94 9.41
CA TYR A 212 -4.02 6.65 9.32
C TYR A 212 -3.47 5.65 10.33
N GLU A 213 -4.37 4.86 10.92
CA GLU A 213 -4.05 3.74 11.81
C GLU A 213 -4.54 2.44 11.18
N HIS A 214 -3.60 1.57 10.83
CA HIS A 214 -3.88 0.24 10.29
C HIS A 214 -3.95 -0.79 11.40
N LEU A 215 -5.05 -1.54 11.48
CA LEU A 215 -5.27 -2.60 12.46
C LEU A 215 -4.85 -3.97 11.91
N GLU A 216 -3.67 -4.46 12.31
CA GLU A 216 -3.28 -5.84 12.02
C GLU A 216 -3.91 -6.80 13.04
N ARG A 217 -4.77 -7.69 12.56
CA ARG A 217 -5.47 -8.69 13.36
C ARG A 217 -5.23 -10.11 12.81
N GLN A 218 -5.49 -11.09 13.65
CA GLN A 218 -5.43 -12.49 13.23
C GLN A 218 -6.47 -12.75 12.13
N GLY A 219 -6.02 -13.23 10.96
CA GLY A 219 -6.90 -13.47 9.80
C GLY A 219 -6.97 -12.33 8.79
N SER A 220 -6.32 -11.17 9.03
CA SER A 220 -6.22 -10.12 8.01
C SER A 220 -5.47 -10.63 6.76
N THR A 221 -5.79 -10.05 5.61
CA THR A 221 -5.16 -10.45 4.32
C THR A 221 -3.67 -10.14 4.29
N SER A 222 -3.22 -9.16 5.07
CA SER A 222 -1.81 -8.77 5.24
C SER A 222 -1.02 -9.74 6.11
N ALA A 223 -1.68 -10.57 6.95
CA ALA A 223 -1.01 -11.50 7.84
C ALA A 223 -0.18 -12.54 7.08
N CYS A 224 1.12 -12.62 7.39
CA CYS A 224 2.06 -13.55 6.74
C CYS A 224 1.85 -15.04 7.10
N GLY A 225 0.97 -15.35 8.03
CA GLY A 225 0.78 -16.71 8.57
C GLY A 225 0.02 -17.69 7.69
N ASN A 226 -0.60 -17.26 6.58
CA ASN A 226 -1.37 -18.12 5.68
C ASN A 226 -0.56 -18.51 4.43
N PRO A 227 -0.10 -19.79 4.31
CA PRO A 227 0.70 -20.23 3.17
C PRO A 227 0.03 -20.04 1.81
N ALA A 228 -1.29 -20.25 1.72
CA ALA A 228 -2.03 -20.10 0.47
C ALA A 228 -2.08 -18.63 0.02
N ALA A 229 -2.30 -17.69 0.95
CA ALA A 229 -2.29 -16.26 0.66
C ALA A 229 -0.89 -15.80 0.20
N VAL A 230 0.16 -16.25 0.89
CA VAL A 230 1.55 -15.97 0.49
C VAL A 230 1.86 -16.51 -0.91
N GLN A 231 1.43 -17.73 -1.22
CA GLN A 231 1.65 -18.32 -2.54
C GLN A 231 0.94 -17.52 -3.65
N VAL A 232 -0.31 -17.11 -3.45
CA VAL A 232 -1.05 -16.26 -4.40
C VAL A 232 -0.33 -14.92 -4.56
N ARG A 233 0.05 -14.27 -3.46
CA ARG A 233 0.78 -12.99 -3.47
C ARG A 233 2.07 -13.08 -4.30
N LEU A 234 2.85 -14.12 -4.13
CA LEU A 234 4.11 -14.31 -4.86
C LEU A 234 3.92 -14.56 -6.37
N GLN A 235 2.73 -14.97 -6.83
CA GLN A 235 2.43 -15.09 -8.26
C GLN A 235 2.36 -13.72 -8.97
N TYR A 236 2.00 -12.65 -8.25
CA TYR A 236 1.95 -11.29 -8.80
C TYR A 236 3.28 -10.55 -8.79
N LEU A 237 4.29 -11.13 -8.15
CA LEU A 237 5.61 -10.53 -8.00
C LEU A 237 6.23 -10.03 -9.33
N PRO A 238 6.18 -10.78 -10.47
CA PRO A 238 6.72 -10.29 -11.73
C PRO A 238 6.06 -9.02 -12.24
N ARG A 239 4.74 -8.90 -12.07
CA ARG A 239 3.98 -7.70 -12.48
C ARG A 239 4.35 -6.50 -11.62
N TRP A 240 4.45 -6.71 -10.31
CA TRP A 240 4.88 -5.66 -9.40
C TRP A 240 6.30 -5.17 -9.71
N VAL A 241 7.26 -6.08 -9.88
CA VAL A 241 8.65 -5.73 -10.26
C VAL A 241 8.68 -4.91 -11.55
N GLN A 242 7.93 -5.32 -12.57
CA GLN A 242 7.87 -4.61 -13.86
C GLN A 242 7.23 -3.22 -13.72
N ALA A 243 6.15 -3.10 -12.96
CA ALA A 243 5.47 -1.82 -12.72
C ALA A 243 6.39 -0.83 -11.99
N GLU A 244 7.08 -1.27 -10.94
CA GLU A 244 8.05 -0.47 -10.20
C GLU A 244 9.26 -0.05 -11.04
N TYR A 245 9.76 -0.96 -11.91
CA TYR A 245 10.84 -0.60 -12.83
C TYR A 245 10.40 0.50 -13.78
N THR A 246 9.18 0.42 -14.31
CA THR A 246 8.63 1.44 -15.22
C THR A 246 8.45 2.78 -14.49
N ALA A 247 7.97 2.76 -13.25
CA ALA A 247 7.90 3.95 -12.41
C ALA A 247 9.28 4.55 -12.14
N ALA A 248 10.26 3.74 -11.74
CA ALA A 248 11.63 4.20 -11.52
C ALA A 248 12.25 4.84 -12.78
N ARG A 249 11.99 4.29 -13.95
CA ARG A 249 12.42 4.90 -15.23
C ARG A 249 11.78 6.26 -15.48
N ALA A 250 10.53 6.44 -15.10
CA ALA A 250 9.83 7.71 -15.27
C ALA A 250 10.37 8.82 -14.34
N TRP A 251 10.89 8.44 -13.16
CA TRP A 251 11.36 9.39 -12.15
C TRP A 251 12.87 9.60 -12.14
N CYS A 252 13.65 8.72 -12.75
CA CYS A 252 15.10 8.76 -12.65
C CYS A 252 15.75 9.14 -13.98
N PRO A 253 16.70 10.10 -13.99
CA PRO A 253 17.61 10.28 -15.10
C PRO A 253 18.35 8.97 -15.42
N PRO A 254 18.66 8.67 -16.69
CA PRO A 254 19.32 7.41 -17.09
C PRO A 254 20.58 7.07 -16.30
N GLN A 255 21.36 8.09 -15.91
CA GLN A 255 22.61 7.92 -15.16
C GLN A 255 22.37 7.51 -13.69
N GLN A 256 21.23 7.84 -13.12
CA GLN A 256 20.86 7.53 -11.71
C GLN A 256 20.02 6.26 -11.61
N LEU A 257 19.32 5.87 -12.66
CA LEU A 257 18.43 4.70 -12.68
C LEU A 257 19.11 3.42 -12.19
N PRO A 258 20.34 3.05 -12.60
CA PRO A 258 20.99 1.83 -12.11
C PRO A 258 21.13 1.78 -10.59
N LYS A 259 21.46 2.89 -9.94
CA LYS A 259 21.62 2.98 -8.48
C LYS A 259 20.28 2.86 -7.76
N VAL A 260 19.30 3.62 -8.21
CA VAL A 260 17.93 3.59 -7.65
C VAL A 260 17.32 2.20 -7.81
N TRP A 261 17.48 1.61 -9.00
CA TRP A 261 16.94 0.28 -9.29
C TRP A 261 17.64 -0.82 -8.49
N SER A 262 18.94 -0.72 -8.24
CA SER A 262 19.67 -1.66 -7.38
C SER A 262 19.14 -1.66 -5.94
N ALA A 263 18.83 -0.51 -5.38
CA ALA A 263 18.21 -0.41 -4.06
C ALA A 263 16.83 -1.03 -4.03
N ARG A 264 15.98 -0.75 -5.04
CA ARG A 264 14.65 -1.35 -5.17
C ARG A 264 14.72 -2.88 -5.31
N GLN A 265 15.66 -3.40 -6.08
CA GLN A 265 15.86 -4.85 -6.19
C GLN A 265 16.19 -5.48 -4.83
N ALA A 266 17.03 -4.83 -4.01
CA ALA A 266 17.34 -5.30 -2.67
C ALA A 266 16.09 -5.38 -1.77
N GLU A 267 15.17 -4.43 -1.91
CA GLU A 267 13.89 -4.43 -1.21
C GLU A 267 12.99 -5.60 -1.67
N PHE A 268 12.87 -5.86 -2.98
CA PHE A 268 12.14 -7.03 -3.48
C PHE A 268 12.70 -8.35 -2.95
N VAL A 269 14.02 -8.50 -2.97
CA VAL A 269 14.68 -9.70 -2.43
C VAL A 269 14.36 -9.86 -0.95
N THR A 270 14.47 -8.78 -0.17
CA THR A 270 14.17 -8.79 1.27
C THR A 270 12.71 -9.13 1.53
N PHE A 271 11.78 -8.52 0.76
CA PHE A 271 10.36 -8.83 0.86
C PHE A 271 10.09 -10.32 0.62
N VAL A 272 10.60 -10.88 -0.47
CA VAL A 272 10.41 -12.31 -0.78
C VAL A 272 11.03 -13.19 0.31
N MET A 273 12.21 -12.85 0.83
CA MET A 273 12.83 -13.57 1.94
C MET A 273 11.94 -13.62 3.18
N HIS A 274 11.32 -12.50 3.57
CA HIS A 274 10.38 -12.45 4.69
C HIS A 274 9.14 -13.31 4.40
N GLN A 275 8.52 -13.17 3.22
CA GLN A 275 7.36 -13.98 2.85
C GLN A 275 7.65 -15.48 2.88
N LEU A 276 8.84 -15.90 2.45
CA LEU A 276 9.23 -17.33 2.42
C LEU A 276 9.61 -17.87 3.79
N ARG A 277 10.13 -17.03 4.70
CA ARG A 277 10.40 -17.40 6.08
C ARG A 277 9.11 -17.58 6.86
N ASP A 278 8.25 -16.58 6.81
CA ASP A 278 7.06 -16.46 7.69
C ASP A 278 5.86 -17.24 7.11
N GLY A 279 5.81 -17.41 5.80
CA GLY A 279 4.68 -18.03 5.07
C GLY A 279 4.62 -19.56 5.11
N ARG A 280 5.53 -20.25 5.79
CA ARG A 280 5.55 -21.73 5.96
C ARG A 280 5.32 -22.53 4.66
N LEU A 281 5.82 -22.01 3.53
CA LEU A 281 5.62 -22.63 2.22
C LEU A 281 6.43 -23.91 2.05
N PRO A 282 5.91 -24.90 1.28
CA PRO A 282 6.67 -26.12 0.96
C PRO A 282 7.89 -25.79 0.06
N PRO A 283 8.96 -26.64 0.08
CA PRO A 283 10.21 -26.36 -0.64
C PRO A 283 10.04 -26.08 -2.14
N LYS A 284 9.12 -26.79 -2.80
CA LYS A 284 8.83 -26.58 -4.23
C LYS A 284 8.27 -25.19 -4.51
N ALA A 285 7.35 -24.68 -3.66
CA ALA A 285 6.78 -23.36 -3.78
C ALA A 285 7.82 -22.26 -3.50
N LYS A 286 8.70 -22.47 -2.49
CA LYS A 286 9.83 -21.57 -2.21
C LYS A 286 10.75 -21.45 -3.44
N SER A 287 11.14 -22.57 -4.04
CA SER A 287 11.99 -22.58 -5.23
C SER A 287 11.33 -21.94 -6.45
N ALA A 288 10.00 -22.10 -6.60
CA ALA A 288 9.24 -21.44 -7.66
C ALA A 288 9.22 -19.92 -7.49
N ALA A 289 8.98 -19.42 -6.28
CA ALA A 289 8.99 -17.98 -5.97
C ALA A 289 10.37 -17.35 -6.25
N TRP A 290 11.45 -18.03 -5.87
CA TRP A 290 12.82 -17.55 -6.18
C TRP A 290 13.09 -17.48 -7.68
N ARG A 291 12.71 -18.51 -8.44
CA ARG A 291 12.85 -18.47 -9.90
C ARG A 291 12.03 -17.35 -10.53
N SER A 292 10.80 -17.16 -10.06
CA SER A 292 9.92 -16.08 -10.52
C SER A 292 10.55 -14.70 -10.28
N LEU A 293 11.12 -14.46 -9.09
CA LEU A 293 11.82 -13.21 -8.79
C LEU A 293 13.05 -13.03 -9.69
N GLN A 294 13.88 -14.07 -9.85
CA GLN A 294 15.07 -14.00 -10.73
C GLN A 294 14.69 -13.64 -12.16
N GLN A 295 13.68 -14.30 -12.71
CA GLN A 295 13.17 -14.03 -14.07
C GLN A 295 12.62 -12.60 -14.19
N ALA A 296 11.84 -12.14 -13.21
CA ALA A 296 11.28 -10.79 -13.21
C ALA A 296 12.38 -9.72 -13.16
N LEU A 297 13.40 -9.89 -12.32
CA LEU A 297 14.52 -8.97 -12.22
C LEU A 297 15.42 -8.99 -13.48
N ALA A 298 15.61 -10.18 -14.08
CA ALA A 298 16.38 -10.32 -15.31
C ALA A 298 15.69 -9.68 -16.53
N ALA A 299 14.38 -9.64 -16.54
CA ALA A 299 13.59 -8.98 -17.60
C ALA A 299 13.71 -7.45 -17.60
N CYS A 300 14.18 -6.85 -16.49
CA CYS A 300 14.34 -5.41 -16.38
C CYS A 300 15.75 -5.01 -16.85
N PRO A 301 15.90 -4.13 -17.86
CA PRO A 301 17.20 -3.58 -18.24
C PRO A 301 17.89 -2.94 -17.02
N HIS A 302 19.23 -2.96 -16.99
CA HIS A 302 20.03 -2.55 -15.83
C HIS A 302 19.88 -3.45 -14.59
N SER A 303 19.55 -4.71 -14.79
CA SER A 303 19.46 -5.73 -13.74
C SER A 303 20.81 -6.05 -13.07
N ARG A 304 21.93 -5.54 -13.56
CA ARG A 304 23.22 -5.63 -12.86
C ARG A 304 23.11 -4.81 -11.57
N LEU A 305 23.02 -5.56 -10.49
CA LEU A 305 22.95 -5.02 -9.15
C LEU A 305 24.27 -4.35 -8.80
N ASP A 306 24.23 -3.08 -8.48
CA ASP A 306 25.33 -2.45 -7.75
C ASP A 306 25.23 -2.89 -6.28
N PHE A 307 25.80 -4.07 -6.01
CA PHE A 307 25.82 -4.66 -4.67
C PHE A 307 26.40 -3.70 -3.62
N TRP A 308 27.49 -3.02 -3.98
CA TRP A 308 28.15 -2.08 -3.07
C TRP A 308 27.27 -0.88 -2.77
N TYR A 309 26.50 -0.40 -3.74
CA TYR A 309 25.54 0.66 -3.52
C TYR A 309 24.42 0.20 -2.60
N ALA A 310 23.81 -0.95 -2.84
CA ALA A 310 22.76 -1.50 -1.98
C ALA A 310 23.27 -1.74 -0.54
N LEU A 311 24.48 -2.26 -0.38
CA LEU A 311 25.09 -2.49 0.94
C LEU A 311 25.37 -1.20 1.71
N ARG A 312 25.83 -0.16 1.02
CA ARG A 312 26.07 1.16 1.64
C ARG A 312 24.76 1.86 2.01
N HIS A 313 23.74 1.68 1.19
CA HIS A 313 22.45 2.30 1.37
C HIS A 313 21.66 1.64 2.52
N ASN A 314 21.62 0.32 2.57
CA ASN A 314 21.01 -0.46 3.64
C ASN A 314 21.74 -1.79 3.83
N LYS A 315 22.51 -1.92 4.94
CA LYS A 315 23.34 -3.10 5.22
C LYS A 315 22.55 -4.41 5.25
N LYS A 316 21.32 -4.41 5.81
CA LYS A 316 20.49 -5.62 5.88
C LYS A 316 20.01 -6.04 4.50
N GLN A 317 19.53 -5.10 3.70
CA GLN A 317 19.08 -5.35 2.33
C GLN A 317 20.25 -5.74 1.42
N GLY A 318 21.41 -5.12 1.58
CA GLY A 318 22.62 -5.51 0.88
C GLY A 318 23.08 -6.93 1.20
N ALA A 319 22.99 -7.34 2.47
CA ALA A 319 23.28 -8.72 2.88
C ALA A 319 22.28 -9.71 2.29
N ALA A 320 20.98 -9.39 2.32
CA ALA A 320 19.94 -10.20 1.69
C ALA A 320 20.20 -10.40 0.19
N LEU A 321 20.56 -9.31 -0.48
CA LEU A 321 20.92 -9.33 -1.89
C LEU A 321 22.14 -10.20 -2.19
N PHE A 322 23.16 -10.15 -1.35
CA PHE A 322 24.34 -11.01 -1.46
C PHE A 322 23.96 -12.50 -1.34
N LEU A 323 23.18 -12.87 -0.33
CA LEU A 323 22.69 -14.23 -0.15
C LEU A 323 21.87 -14.71 -1.35
N PHE A 324 21.05 -13.84 -1.92
CA PHE A 324 20.28 -14.15 -3.11
C PHE A 324 21.17 -14.41 -4.33
N ARG A 325 22.19 -13.58 -4.57
CA ARG A 325 23.13 -13.74 -5.70
C ARG A 325 24.02 -14.96 -5.60
N THR A 326 24.43 -15.30 -4.40
CA THR A 326 25.29 -16.47 -4.15
C THR A 326 24.50 -17.77 -3.99
N HIS A 327 23.18 -17.74 -4.22
CA HIS A 327 22.26 -18.87 -4.00
C HIS A 327 22.26 -19.40 -2.55
N LEU A 328 22.71 -18.59 -1.59
CA LEU A 328 22.77 -18.90 -0.17
C LEU A 328 21.55 -18.39 0.62
N GLN A 329 20.47 -18.05 -0.08
CA GLN A 329 19.24 -17.52 0.52
C GLN A 329 18.62 -18.44 1.59
N GLY A 330 18.92 -19.73 1.56
CA GLY A 330 18.51 -20.67 2.61
C GLY A 330 19.05 -20.32 3.99
N LEU A 331 20.22 -19.67 4.08
CA LEU A 331 20.79 -19.21 5.34
C LEU A 331 19.96 -18.08 6.00
N TYR A 332 19.21 -17.33 5.24
CA TYR A 332 18.33 -16.29 5.79
C TYR A 332 17.22 -16.89 6.67
N ALA A 333 16.73 -18.07 6.32
CA ALA A 333 15.70 -18.76 7.10
C ALA A 333 16.19 -19.19 8.49
N CYS A 334 17.52 -19.25 8.69
CA CYS A 334 18.13 -19.61 9.97
C CYS A 334 18.34 -18.41 10.89
N LEU A 335 18.09 -17.17 10.42
CA LEU A 335 18.24 -15.98 11.26
C LEU A 335 17.02 -15.85 12.20
N PRO A 336 17.26 -15.57 13.50
CA PRO A 336 16.16 -15.44 14.47
C PRO A 336 15.25 -14.28 14.10
N ASN A 337 13.94 -14.51 14.24
CA ASN A 337 12.93 -13.49 14.04
C ASN A 337 12.99 -12.50 15.21
N ARG A 338 13.44 -11.25 14.99
CA ARG A 338 13.53 -10.23 16.05
C ARG A 338 12.16 -9.74 16.52
N GLU A 339 11.12 -9.90 15.72
CA GLU A 339 9.76 -9.48 16.08
C GLU A 339 9.15 -10.38 17.16
N GLU A 340 9.51 -11.66 17.22
CA GLU A 340 9.09 -12.56 18.29
C GLU A 340 9.65 -12.15 19.68
N LYS A 341 10.77 -11.42 19.73
CA LYS A 341 11.35 -10.94 21.00
C LYS A 341 10.72 -9.67 21.53
N LEU A 342 9.93 -8.95 20.74
CA LEU A 342 9.21 -7.74 21.17
C LEU A 342 7.79 -8.06 21.67
N LEU A 343 7.33 -9.30 21.48
CA LEU A 343 6.00 -9.78 21.87
C LEU A 343 6.03 -10.72 23.10
N GLN A 344 7.21 -11.06 23.62
CA GLN A 344 7.43 -11.72 24.91
C GLN A 344 7.77 -10.69 26.00
#